data_f11997e84d8a6f57e7ee64f39952603c
#
_entry.id   f11997e84d8a6f57e7ee64f39952603c
#
_cell.length_a   1.000
_cell.length_b   1.000
_cell.length_c   1.000
_cell.angle_alpha   90.00
_cell.angle_beta   90.00
_cell.angle_gamma   90.00
#
_symmetry.space_group_name_H-M   'P 1'
#
loop_
_entity.id
_entity.type
_entity.pdbx_description
1 polymer ?
#
loop_
_entity_poly.entity_id
_entity_poly.type
_entity_poly.pdbx_seq_one_letter_code
_entity_poly.pdbx_strand_id
1 'polypeptide(L)' 'MEELGIGSVPVSVAAKVYGKDASWIRAGIIAGWLPIGNATRNGKQVTTIDEMDSRLGRINYYISPKLLFEQTGFIWKG' A
#
# COMPACT_ATOMS: atom_id res chain seq x y z
N MET A 1 13.79 5.86 -21.32
CA MET A 1 13.11 6.02 -20.03
C MET A 1 12.60 4.67 -19.56
N GLU A 2 12.85 4.36 -18.31
CA GLU A 2 12.42 3.09 -17.79
C GLU A 2 10.94 3.13 -17.42
N GLU A 3 10.21 2.10 -17.80
CA GLU A 3 8.80 2.01 -17.46
C GLU A 3 8.62 1.37 -16.09
N LEU A 4 7.72 1.95 -15.31
CA LEU A 4 7.30 1.34 -14.06
C LEU A 4 6.30 0.23 -14.36
N GLY A 5 6.27 -0.81 -13.55
CA GLY A 5 5.32 -1.88 -13.67
C GLY A 5 3.90 -1.37 -13.49
N ILE A 6 2.94 -2.11 -14.04
CA ILE A 6 1.52 -1.81 -13.90
C ILE A 6 0.91 -2.68 -12.82
N GLY A 7 -0.25 -2.28 -12.33
CA GLY A 7 -0.95 -2.99 -11.28
C GLY A 7 -0.48 -2.56 -9.90
N SER A 8 -0.86 -3.33 -8.89
CA SER A 8 -0.53 -3.02 -7.50
C SER A 8 0.74 -3.73 -7.08
N VAL A 9 1.60 -3.03 -6.36
CA VAL A 9 2.76 -3.65 -5.71
C VAL A 9 2.24 -4.44 -4.51
N PRO A 10 2.65 -5.71 -4.34
CA PRO A 10 2.25 -6.47 -3.15
C PRO A 10 2.74 -5.80 -1.87
N VAL A 11 1.93 -5.89 -0.81
CA VAL A 11 2.30 -5.33 0.50
C VAL A 11 3.63 -5.92 0.99
N SER A 12 3.85 -7.22 0.76
CA SER A 12 5.09 -7.89 1.16
C SER A 12 6.32 -7.28 0.49
N VAL A 13 6.20 -6.87 -0.76
CA VAL A 13 7.31 -6.22 -1.49
C VAL A 13 7.57 -4.84 -0.91
N ALA A 14 6.53 -4.05 -0.67
CA ALA A 14 6.69 -2.73 -0.06
C ALA A 14 7.32 -2.85 1.33
N ALA A 15 6.94 -3.84 2.11
CA ALA A 15 7.52 -4.08 3.43
C ALA A 15 9.04 -4.30 3.34
N LYS A 16 9.48 -5.08 2.36
CA LYS A 16 10.92 -5.32 2.15
C LYS A 16 11.64 -4.04 1.74
N VAL A 17 11.02 -3.24 0.88
CA VAL A 17 11.64 -1.99 0.41
C VAL A 17 11.87 -1.03 1.57
N TYR A 18 10.91 -0.94 2.48
CA TYR A 18 11.03 -0.07 3.66
C TYR A 18 11.80 -0.70 4.82
N GLY A 19 12.05 -2.01 4.77
CA GLY A 19 12.65 -2.72 5.89
C GLY A 19 11.74 -2.81 7.10
N LYS A 20 10.43 -2.89 6.86
CA LYS A 20 9.39 -2.95 7.91
C LYS A 20 8.50 -4.16 7.68
N ASP A 21 7.62 -4.44 8.62
CA ASP A 21 6.68 -5.54 8.45
C ASP A 21 5.42 -5.08 7.69
N ALA A 22 4.60 -6.06 7.28
CA ALA A 22 3.39 -5.77 6.51
C ALA A 22 2.38 -4.94 7.29
N SER A 23 2.31 -5.12 8.61
CA SER A 23 1.40 -4.34 9.46
C SER A 23 1.73 -2.86 9.43
N TRP A 24 3.02 -2.54 9.44
CA TRP A 24 3.47 -1.15 9.35
C TRP A 24 3.02 -0.51 8.03
N ILE A 25 3.16 -1.25 6.92
CA ILE A 25 2.74 -0.75 5.60
C ILE A 25 1.23 -0.50 5.56
N ARG A 26 0.45 -1.48 6.03
CA ARG A 26 -1.02 -1.36 6.03
C ARG A 26 -1.49 -0.19 6.87
N ALA A 27 -0.95 -0.07 8.08
CA ALA A 27 -1.30 1.03 8.97
C ALA A 27 -0.94 2.39 8.36
N GLY A 28 0.22 2.50 7.73
CA GLY A 28 0.67 3.74 7.12
C GLY A 28 -0.20 4.18 5.95
N ILE A 29 -0.64 3.23 5.13
CA ILE A 29 -1.52 3.51 4.01
C ILE A 29 -2.87 4.01 4.52
N ILE A 30 -3.45 3.33 5.51
CA ILE A 30 -4.76 3.68 6.05
C ILE A 30 -4.71 5.02 6.78
N ALA A 31 -3.72 5.22 7.63
CA ALA A 31 -3.59 6.46 8.41
C ALA A 31 -3.13 7.66 7.56
N GLY A 32 -2.58 7.41 6.38
CA GLY A 32 -2.21 8.47 5.46
C GLY A 32 -0.79 9.00 5.58
N TRP A 33 0.02 8.46 6.53
CA TRP A 33 1.40 8.93 6.64
C TRP A 33 2.37 8.18 5.71
N LEU A 34 1.87 7.17 5.00
CA LEU A 34 2.65 6.45 3.99
C LEU A 34 1.94 6.61 2.63
N PRO A 35 2.25 7.67 1.88
CA PRO A 35 1.46 8.04 0.69
C PRO A 35 1.89 7.25 -0.55
N ILE A 36 1.75 5.94 -0.51
CA ILE A 36 2.11 5.06 -1.64
C ILE A 36 0.91 4.35 -2.25
N GLY A 37 -0.28 4.54 -1.70
CA GLY A 37 -1.47 3.88 -2.21
C GLY A 37 -2.68 4.17 -1.37
N ASN A 38 -3.66 3.28 -1.46
CA ASN A 38 -4.88 3.40 -0.67
C ASN A 38 -5.39 2.03 -0.24
N ALA A 39 -6.37 2.05 0.66
CA ALA A 39 -7.04 0.84 1.12
C ALA A 39 -8.54 1.03 0.94
N THR A 40 -9.23 -0.03 0.49
CA THR A 40 -10.67 0.01 0.26
C THR A 40 -11.36 -1.21 0.84
N ARG A 41 -12.64 -1.03 1.20
CA ARG A 41 -13.53 -2.12 1.61
C ARG A 41 -14.88 -1.85 0.97
N ASN A 42 -15.36 -2.82 0.17
CA ASN A 42 -16.63 -2.69 -0.54
C ASN A 42 -16.70 -1.41 -1.37
N GLY A 43 -15.57 -1.04 -2.02
CA GLY A 43 -15.50 0.14 -2.86
C GLY A 43 -15.36 1.46 -2.13
N LYS A 44 -15.31 1.46 -0.80
CA LYS A 44 -15.16 2.67 0.00
C LYS A 44 -13.75 2.73 0.58
N GLN A 45 -13.15 3.92 0.58
CA GLN A 45 -11.82 4.10 1.11
C GLN A 45 -11.81 3.92 2.64
N VAL A 46 -10.84 3.15 3.11
CA VAL A 46 -10.59 2.94 4.53
C VAL A 46 -9.53 3.96 4.95
N THR A 47 -9.86 4.81 5.93
CA THR A 47 -8.99 5.93 6.31
C THR A 47 -8.63 5.96 7.79
N THR A 48 -9.17 5.07 8.59
CA THR A 48 -8.87 5.03 10.03
C THR A 48 -8.42 3.64 10.45
N ILE A 49 -7.52 3.60 11.43
CA ILE A 49 -6.99 2.34 11.95
C ILE A 49 -8.09 1.46 12.54
N ASP A 50 -9.11 2.07 13.13
CA ASP A 50 -10.23 1.32 13.71
C ASP A 50 -10.97 0.48 12.65
N GLU A 51 -10.92 0.88 11.40
CA GLU A 51 -11.55 0.14 10.30
C GLU A 51 -10.76 -1.11 9.89
N MET A 52 -9.59 -1.35 10.45
CA MET A 52 -8.79 -2.54 10.16
C MET A 52 -9.33 -3.82 10.81
N ASP A 53 -10.40 -3.73 11.60
CA ASP A 53 -11.01 -4.89 12.25
C ASP A 53 -11.46 -5.90 11.18
N SER A 54 -10.92 -7.12 11.25
CA SER A 54 -11.22 -8.18 10.28
C SER A 54 -12.71 -8.59 10.29
N ARG A 55 -13.43 -8.31 11.38
CA ARG A 55 -14.87 -8.61 11.46
C ARG A 55 -15.69 -7.73 10.53
N LEU A 56 -15.13 -6.61 10.07
CA LEU A 56 -15.82 -5.69 9.16
C LEU A 56 -15.65 -6.10 7.68
N GLY A 57 -14.90 -7.17 7.41
CA GLY A 57 -14.66 -7.66 6.07
C GLY A 57 -13.23 -7.42 5.60
N ARG A 58 -12.94 -7.92 4.42
CA ARG A 58 -11.58 -7.85 3.85
C ARG A 58 -11.28 -6.44 3.33
N ILE A 59 -10.08 -5.98 3.61
CA ILE A 59 -9.57 -4.73 3.05
C ILE A 59 -8.65 -5.04 1.87
N ASN A 60 -8.86 -4.34 0.77
CA ASN A 60 -8.00 -4.42 -0.40
C ASN A 60 -7.03 -3.25 -0.39
N TYR A 61 -5.74 -3.55 -0.54
CA TYR A 61 -4.68 -2.55 -0.56
C TYR A 61 -4.18 -2.37 -1.98
N TYR A 62 -4.16 -1.14 -2.45
CA TYR A 62 -3.53 -0.80 -3.71
C TYR A 62 -2.28 0.03 -3.43
N ILE A 63 -1.14 -0.43 -3.91
CA ILE A 63 0.11 0.30 -3.78
C ILE A 63 0.57 0.69 -5.19
N SER A 64 0.64 1.99 -5.44
CA SER A 64 1.03 2.52 -6.74
C SER A 64 2.53 2.35 -6.97
N PRO A 65 2.94 1.68 -8.07
CA PRO A 65 4.36 1.60 -8.41
C PRO A 65 5.02 2.96 -8.54
N LYS A 66 4.30 3.94 -9.09
CA LYS A 66 4.82 5.29 -9.25
C LYS A 66 5.05 5.98 -7.91
N LEU A 67 4.07 5.91 -7.00
CA LEU A 67 4.20 6.55 -5.70
C LEU A 67 5.29 5.89 -4.86
N LEU A 68 5.40 4.57 -4.93
CA LEU A 68 6.46 3.86 -4.24
C LEU A 68 7.83 4.29 -4.76
N PHE A 69 7.97 4.42 -6.08
CA PHE A 69 9.20 4.90 -6.69
C PHE A 69 9.53 6.32 -6.23
N GLU A 70 8.55 7.21 -6.18
CA GLU A 70 8.76 8.59 -5.76
C GLU A 70 9.23 8.68 -4.31
N GLN A 71 8.78 7.76 -3.45
CA GLN A 71 9.15 7.76 -2.04
C GLN A 71 10.48 7.05 -1.77
N THR A 72 10.83 6.04 -2.54
CA THR A 72 11.95 5.14 -2.20
C THR A 72 12.98 4.97 -3.30
N GLY A 73 12.66 5.33 -4.53
CA GLY A 73 13.51 5.05 -5.68
C GLY A 73 13.41 3.61 -6.18
N PHE A 74 12.59 2.77 -5.55
CA PHE A 74 12.42 1.37 -5.95
C PHE A 74 11.54 1.27 -7.19
N ILE A 75 11.98 0.47 -8.17
CA ILE A 75 11.25 0.25 -9.42
C ILE A 75 10.58 -1.11 -9.38
N TRP A 76 9.24 -1.12 -9.40
CA TRP A 76 8.45 -2.35 -9.49
C TRP A 76 8.17 -2.65 -10.96
N LYS A 77 8.55 -3.82 -11.41
CA LYS A 77 8.40 -4.20 -12.82
C LYS A 77 7.33 -5.26 -13.08
N GLY A 78 6.51 -5.54 -12.09
CA GLY A 78 5.41 -6.49 -12.23
C GLY A 78 5.64 -7.86 -11.65
#